data_f7fc111b5f35da99dc0a9bf34fcfe9e7
#
_entry.id   f7fc111b5f35da99dc0a9bf34fcfe9e7
#
_cell.length_a   1.000
_cell.length_b   1.000
_cell.length_c   1.000
_cell.angle_alpha   90.00
_cell.angle_beta   90.00
_cell.angle_gamma   90.00
#
_symmetry.space_group_name_H-M   'P 1'
#
loop_
_entity.id
_entity.type
_entity.pdbx_description
1 polymer ?
#
loop_
_entity_poly.entity_id
_entity_poly.type
_entity_poly.pdbx_seq_one_letter_code
_entity_poly.pdbx_strand_id
1 'polypeptide(L)'
;MNMNQIQLTQSQFYIHSPNGGFVATYTIQNEKINISFGNQNLSLAYTFDHPQLKIYNAILTENNEVYLIVDGFSETETLAILFLSETACVRDIVGHGFTDFKVIDGQAYLLYHEEGLFHENSDNALNGYSGHVLLKWNPAENKMEQVLPDGFLELIVDANSFCADEKGNLYIFYYGDFEEESGKFCLKYQMQTKQGEFYPVSEYYDASFYQNNHLFAWDGKGIAKFNEQLERLDYSLIDTEDYTGVSAAYHEMVFMKRDSCHVYRQLA
;
A
#
# COMPACT_ATOMS: atom_id res chain seq x y z
N MET A 1 -1.25 -24.11 -3.04
CA MET A 1 -0.91 -22.79 -2.48
C MET A 1 0.49 -22.87 -1.90
N ASN A 2 1.43 -22.08 -2.39
CA ASN A 2 2.78 -22.07 -1.84
C ASN A 2 2.99 -20.77 -1.05
N MET A 3 3.08 -20.91 0.27
CA MET A 3 3.50 -19.82 1.15
C MET A 3 4.91 -20.12 1.65
N ASN A 4 5.83 -19.19 1.46
CA ASN A 4 7.19 -19.30 1.95
C ASN A 4 7.32 -18.49 3.23
N GLN A 5 7.75 -19.12 4.31
CA GLN A 5 8.08 -18.41 5.56
C GLN A 5 9.51 -17.87 5.49
N ILE A 6 9.68 -16.62 5.90
CA ILE A 6 10.96 -15.92 5.98
C ILE A 6 11.11 -15.39 7.41
N GLN A 7 12.22 -15.72 8.08
CA GLN A 7 12.55 -15.17 9.41
C GLN A 7 13.17 -13.79 9.25
N LEU A 8 12.79 -12.85 10.10
CA LEU A 8 13.28 -11.47 10.11
C LEU A 8 13.97 -11.16 11.44
N THR A 9 15.06 -10.42 11.39
CA THR A 9 15.72 -9.82 12.55
C THR A 9 15.25 -8.38 12.74
N GLN A 10 15.60 -7.76 13.86
CA GLN A 10 15.13 -6.42 14.25
C GLN A 10 15.46 -5.29 13.24
N SER A 11 16.53 -5.47 12.45
CA SER A 11 16.95 -4.51 11.40
C SER A 11 16.60 -4.98 9.99
N GLN A 12 15.79 -6.01 9.86
CA GLN A 12 15.37 -6.57 8.58
C GLN A 12 13.90 -6.26 8.32
N PHE A 13 13.57 -6.07 7.04
CA PHE A 13 12.22 -5.88 6.57
C PHE A 13 12.07 -6.53 5.19
N TYR A 14 10.81 -6.83 4.85
CA TYR A 14 10.50 -7.33 3.53
C TYR A 14 10.28 -6.15 2.58
N ILE A 15 10.89 -6.20 1.39
CA ILE A 15 10.68 -5.23 0.33
C ILE A 15 10.04 -5.91 -0.88
N HIS A 16 8.91 -5.39 -1.33
CA HIS A 16 8.28 -5.81 -2.57
C HIS A 16 9.07 -5.31 -3.78
N SER A 17 9.19 -6.13 -4.81
CA SER A 17 9.85 -5.74 -6.05
C SER A 17 9.16 -6.35 -7.28
N PRO A 18 9.30 -5.76 -8.49
CA PRO A 18 8.70 -6.28 -9.71
C PRO A 18 9.12 -7.71 -10.05
N ASN A 19 10.33 -8.10 -9.67
CA ASN A 19 10.90 -9.43 -9.90
C ASN A 19 10.69 -10.41 -8.73
N GLY A 20 9.80 -10.08 -7.79
CA GLY A 20 9.54 -10.77 -6.54
C GLY A 20 10.36 -10.20 -5.39
N GLY A 21 9.68 -9.96 -4.26
CA GLY A 21 10.27 -9.31 -3.12
C GLY A 21 11.29 -10.18 -2.37
N PHE A 22 12.05 -9.54 -1.52
CA PHE A 22 13.14 -10.14 -0.75
C PHE A 22 13.37 -9.39 0.58
N VAL A 23 14.26 -9.91 1.41
CA VAL A 23 14.63 -9.25 2.68
C VAL A 23 15.71 -8.20 2.42
N ALA A 24 15.45 -7.01 2.91
CA ALA A 24 16.42 -5.91 3.00
C ALA A 24 16.83 -5.66 4.46
N THR A 25 17.93 -4.97 4.66
CA THR A 25 18.39 -4.53 5.98
C THR A 25 18.53 -3.02 6.00
N TYR A 26 18.30 -2.42 7.18
CA TYR A 26 18.58 -1.01 7.38
C TYR A 26 19.47 -0.78 8.60
N THR A 27 20.22 0.31 8.58
CA THR A 27 20.93 0.82 9.75
C THR A 27 20.81 2.35 9.79
N ILE A 28 20.67 2.90 11.00
CA ILE A 28 20.67 4.34 11.21
C ILE A 28 21.95 4.66 11.97
N GLN A 29 22.83 5.43 11.36
CA GLN A 29 24.11 5.83 11.94
C GLN A 29 24.50 7.25 11.46
N ASN A 30 24.97 8.11 12.37
CA ASN A 30 25.50 9.44 12.02
C ASN A 30 24.53 10.27 11.16
N GLU A 31 23.25 10.33 11.53
CA GLU A 31 22.21 11.05 10.79
C GLU A 31 22.03 10.55 9.35
N LYS A 32 22.26 9.25 9.13
CA LYS A 32 22.04 8.60 7.84
C LYS A 32 21.24 7.32 8.02
N ILE A 33 20.35 7.10 7.09
CA ILE A 33 19.77 5.76 6.86
C ILE A 33 20.57 5.06 5.76
N ASN A 34 20.98 3.84 6.05
CA ASN A 34 21.60 2.96 5.07
C ASN A 34 20.67 1.78 4.86
N ILE A 35 20.27 1.54 3.62
CA ILE A 35 19.44 0.39 3.24
C ILE A 35 20.26 -0.48 2.32
N SER A 36 20.39 -1.76 2.68
CA SER A 36 21.14 -2.77 1.92
C SER A 36 20.16 -3.81 1.39
N PHE A 37 20.20 -4.05 0.08
CA PHE A 37 19.40 -5.05 -0.60
C PHE A 37 20.19 -5.69 -1.76
N GLY A 38 20.31 -7.01 -1.74
CA GLY A 38 21.16 -7.72 -2.67
C GLY A 38 22.60 -7.19 -2.63
N ASN A 39 23.11 -6.73 -3.76
CA ASN A 39 24.45 -6.11 -3.89
C ASN A 39 24.40 -4.57 -3.88
N GLN A 40 23.25 -3.97 -3.59
CA GLN A 40 23.06 -2.54 -3.60
C GLN A 40 23.00 -1.99 -2.18
N ASN A 41 23.50 -0.77 -2.02
CA ASN A 41 23.44 -0.02 -0.77
C ASN A 41 23.02 1.41 -1.10
N LEU A 42 21.90 1.86 -0.51
CA LEU A 42 21.51 3.25 -0.49
C LEU A 42 21.93 3.85 0.85
N SER A 43 22.67 4.95 0.81
CA SER A 43 23.11 5.67 2.01
C SER A 43 22.70 7.14 1.87
N LEU A 44 21.77 7.57 2.71
CA LEU A 44 21.14 8.87 2.60
C LEU A 44 21.23 9.63 3.91
N ALA A 45 21.59 10.92 3.82
CA ALA A 45 21.59 11.81 4.98
C ALA A 45 20.14 12.08 5.39
N TYR A 46 19.80 11.75 6.63
CA TYR A 46 18.49 12.01 7.18
C TYR A 46 18.56 12.11 8.71
N THR A 47 17.95 13.14 9.27
CA THR A 47 17.84 13.33 10.72
C THR A 47 16.59 12.62 11.22
N PHE A 48 16.76 11.64 12.09
CA PHE A 48 15.68 10.90 12.74
C PHE A 48 15.59 11.33 14.19
N ASP A 49 14.39 11.60 14.66
CA ASP A 49 14.13 11.93 16.07
C ASP A 49 14.19 10.67 16.97
N HIS A 50 14.06 9.48 16.37
CA HIS A 50 14.15 8.20 17.05
C HIS A 50 15.25 7.30 16.47
N PRO A 51 15.95 6.52 17.31
CA PRO A 51 17.03 5.63 16.89
C PRO A 51 16.55 4.37 16.15
N GLN A 52 15.26 4.11 16.12
CA GLN A 52 14.65 2.94 15.49
C GLN A 52 13.46 3.35 14.62
N LEU A 53 13.43 2.84 13.40
CA LEU A 53 12.28 2.95 12.49
C LEU A 53 11.47 1.67 12.56
N LYS A 54 10.15 1.82 12.56
CA LYS A 54 9.25 0.74 12.24
C LYS A 54 8.82 0.88 10.78
N ILE A 55 9.23 -0.07 9.94
CA ILE A 55 8.88 -0.09 8.52
C ILE A 55 7.62 -0.94 8.36
N TYR A 56 6.54 -0.31 7.90
CA TYR A 56 5.25 -0.97 7.67
C TYR A 56 5.13 -1.54 6.27
N ASN A 57 5.66 -0.83 5.29
CA ASN A 57 5.64 -1.28 3.91
C ASN A 57 6.88 -0.74 3.17
N ALA A 58 7.38 -1.52 2.22
CA ALA A 58 8.55 -1.17 1.43
C ALA A 58 8.40 -1.67 0.00
N ILE A 59 8.61 -0.79 -0.96
CA ILE A 59 8.49 -1.09 -2.39
C ILE A 59 9.75 -0.60 -3.12
N LEU A 60 10.40 -1.51 -3.85
CA LEU A 60 11.49 -1.23 -4.76
C LEU A 60 10.92 -1.11 -6.19
N THR A 61 11.27 -0.05 -6.89
CA THR A 61 10.90 0.15 -8.30
C THR A 61 11.90 -0.51 -9.26
N GLU A 62 11.55 -0.57 -10.54
CA GLU A 62 12.45 -1.01 -11.61
C GLU A 62 13.69 -0.10 -11.76
N ASN A 63 13.58 1.16 -11.36
CA ASN A 63 14.67 2.13 -11.38
C ASN A 63 15.59 2.08 -10.15
N ASN A 64 15.44 1.05 -9.29
CA ASN A 64 16.14 0.93 -8.01
C ASN A 64 15.85 2.07 -7.01
N GLU A 65 14.69 2.68 -7.11
CA GLU A 65 14.18 3.63 -6.15
C GLU A 65 13.38 2.90 -5.08
N VAL A 66 13.48 3.32 -3.83
CA VAL A 66 12.80 2.68 -2.69
C VAL A 66 11.78 3.63 -2.10
N TYR A 67 10.56 3.16 -1.96
CA TYR A 67 9.51 3.81 -1.19
C TYR A 67 9.29 3.06 0.10
N LEU A 68 9.22 3.78 1.23
CA LEU A 68 8.98 3.22 2.55
C LEU A 68 7.81 3.93 3.23
N ILE A 69 6.92 3.17 3.85
CA ILE A 69 6.00 3.68 4.86
C ILE A 69 6.60 3.36 6.22
N VAL A 70 6.83 4.38 7.02
CA VAL A 70 7.57 4.26 8.28
C VAL A 70 6.92 5.06 9.40
N ASP A 71 7.21 4.62 10.63
CA ASP A 71 6.90 5.29 11.88
C ASP A 71 8.22 5.60 12.61
N GLY A 72 8.18 6.51 13.58
CA GLY A 72 9.34 6.88 14.38
C GLY A 72 9.91 8.27 14.07
N PHE A 73 9.14 9.14 13.39
CA PHE A 73 9.56 10.51 13.05
C PHE A 73 9.07 11.59 14.00
N SER A 74 8.08 11.32 14.83
CA SER A 74 7.56 12.30 15.77
C SER A 74 6.96 11.65 17.01
N GLU A 75 6.82 12.44 18.09
CA GLU A 75 6.10 12.02 19.29
C GLU A 75 4.57 11.88 19.05
N THR A 76 4.08 12.24 17.87
CA THR A 76 2.65 12.27 17.52
C THR A 76 2.16 11.02 16.80
N GLU A 77 2.96 9.95 16.71
CA GLU A 77 2.59 8.67 16.08
C GLU A 77 2.15 8.77 14.60
N THR A 78 2.57 9.77 13.87
CA THR A 78 2.24 9.96 12.47
C THR A 78 3.13 9.13 11.55
N LEU A 79 2.50 8.42 10.62
CA LEU A 79 3.24 7.72 9.56
C LEU A 79 3.83 8.71 8.56
N ALA A 80 5.01 8.37 8.05
CA ALA A 80 5.64 9.11 6.97
C ALA A 80 5.93 8.20 5.77
N ILE A 81 5.92 8.79 4.57
CA ILE A 81 6.43 8.17 3.36
C ILE A 81 7.82 8.71 3.07
N LEU A 82 8.74 7.82 2.75
CA LEU A 82 10.08 8.15 2.28
C LEU A 82 10.26 7.68 0.85
N PHE A 83 10.78 8.53 0.02
CA PHE A 83 11.34 8.18 -1.29
C PHE A 83 12.86 8.25 -1.21
N LEU A 84 13.52 7.19 -1.62
CA LEU A 84 14.97 7.03 -1.58
C LEU A 84 15.49 6.63 -2.97
N SER A 85 16.40 7.42 -3.49
CA SER A 85 17.14 7.13 -4.72
C SER A 85 18.64 7.32 -4.48
N GLU A 86 19.49 7.07 -5.48
CA GLU A 86 20.92 7.31 -5.36
C GLU A 86 21.28 8.78 -5.05
N THR A 87 20.42 9.71 -5.42
CA THR A 87 20.69 11.16 -5.36
C THR A 87 19.76 11.95 -4.46
N ALA A 88 18.65 11.35 -4.00
CA ALA A 88 17.62 12.06 -3.26
C ALA A 88 17.05 11.24 -2.11
N CYS A 89 16.72 11.92 -1.01
CA CYS A 89 15.85 11.45 0.03
C CYS A 89 14.76 12.50 0.23
N VAL A 90 13.51 12.13 -0.04
CA VAL A 90 12.34 13.01 0.12
C VAL A 90 11.40 12.38 1.12
N ARG A 91 10.81 13.19 1.97
CA ARG A 91 9.85 12.79 3.00
C ARG A 91 8.59 13.61 2.89
N ASP A 92 7.45 12.96 3.14
CA ASP A 92 6.18 13.61 3.43
C ASP A 92 5.43 12.88 4.56
N ILE A 93 4.47 13.55 5.19
CA ILE A 93 3.61 12.97 6.21
C ILE A 93 2.44 12.28 5.52
N VAL A 94 2.20 11.02 5.86
CA VAL A 94 1.05 10.27 5.34
C VAL A 94 -0.25 10.67 6.05
N GLY A 95 -0.17 10.98 7.36
CA GLY A 95 -1.32 11.37 8.15
C GLY A 95 -2.16 10.20 8.66
N HIS A 96 -3.32 10.53 9.23
CA HIS A 96 -4.25 9.56 9.79
C HIS A 96 -5.10 8.88 8.71
N GLY A 97 -5.62 7.69 9.03
CA GLY A 97 -6.54 6.97 8.16
C GLY A 97 -5.93 6.36 6.92
N PHE A 98 -4.62 6.29 6.86
CA PHE A 98 -3.90 5.56 5.81
C PHE A 98 -4.16 4.04 5.92
N THR A 99 -4.53 3.40 4.81
CA THR A 99 -4.83 1.96 4.77
C THR A 99 -3.91 1.18 3.85
N ASP A 100 -3.64 1.68 2.65
CA ASP A 100 -2.88 0.92 1.66
C ASP A 100 -1.96 1.82 0.83
N PHE A 101 -0.88 1.22 0.31
CA PHE A 101 0.16 1.89 -0.44
C PHE A 101 0.63 1.03 -1.60
N LYS A 102 0.70 1.64 -2.78
CA LYS A 102 1.22 1.00 -3.99
C LYS A 102 2.14 1.95 -4.75
N VAL A 103 3.05 1.37 -5.51
CA VAL A 103 3.79 2.08 -6.55
C VAL A 103 3.32 1.54 -7.90
N ILE A 104 2.76 2.43 -8.72
CA ILE A 104 2.22 2.13 -10.05
C ILE A 104 2.94 3.05 -11.03
N ASP A 105 3.60 2.49 -12.04
CA ASP A 105 4.38 3.24 -13.04
C ASP A 105 5.41 4.21 -12.39
N GLY A 106 6.07 3.75 -11.33
CA GLY A 106 7.07 4.54 -10.60
C GLY A 106 6.51 5.68 -9.74
N GLN A 107 5.20 5.79 -9.60
CA GLN A 107 4.53 6.80 -8.78
C GLN A 107 3.89 6.17 -7.55
N ALA A 108 3.99 6.82 -6.41
CA ALA A 108 3.38 6.36 -5.15
C ALA A 108 1.92 6.76 -5.07
N TYR A 109 1.08 5.82 -4.65
CA TYR A 109 -0.36 6.01 -4.40
C TYR A 109 -0.68 5.60 -2.97
N LEU A 110 -1.45 6.42 -2.28
CA LEU A 110 -1.83 6.32 -0.88
C LEU A 110 -3.34 6.27 -0.77
N LEU A 111 -3.88 5.23 -0.13
CA LEU A 111 -5.31 5.03 0.10
C LEU A 111 -5.67 5.37 1.55
N TYR A 112 -6.85 5.94 1.75
CA TYR A 112 -7.34 6.40 3.05
C TYR A 112 -8.73 5.89 3.35
N HIS A 113 -9.00 5.54 4.62
CA HIS A 113 -10.33 5.22 5.15
C HIS A 113 -11.01 6.45 5.78
N GLU A 114 -12.21 6.26 6.35
CA GLU A 114 -13.05 7.34 6.86
C GLU A 114 -12.36 8.27 7.87
N GLU A 115 -11.53 7.75 8.79
CA GLU A 115 -10.85 8.60 9.76
C GLU A 115 -9.90 9.60 9.10
N GLY A 116 -9.23 9.22 8.02
CA GLY A 116 -8.41 10.13 7.22
C GLY A 116 -9.22 11.11 6.39
N LEU A 117 -10.44 10.71 5.99
CA LEU A 117 -11.33 11.53 5.16
C LEU A 117 -12.08 12.60 5.94
N PHE A 118 -12.57 12.27 7.14
CA PHE A 118 -13.52 13.10 7.88
C PHE A 118 -12.97 13.72 9.16
N HIS A 119 -11.73 13.42 9.56
CA HIS A 119 -11.15 13.96 10.77
C HIS A 119 -10.72 15.42 10.56
N GLU A 120 -11.41 16.37 11.21
CA GLU A 120 -11.18 17.82 11.05
C GLU A 120 -9.76 18.29 11.42
N ASN A 121 -9.07 17.56 12.30
CA ASN A 121 -7.73 17.83 12.76
C ASN A 121 -6.71 16.78 12.28
N SER A 122 -7.02 16.06 11.22
CA SER A 122 -6.07 15.12 10.63
C SER A 122 -4.89 15.87 10.00
N ASP A 123 -3.71 15.26 9.96
CA ASP A 123 -2.57 15.83 9.25
C ASP A 123 -2.91 16.06 7.76
N ASN A 124 -3.78 15.21 7.19
CA ASN A 124 -4.31 15.40 5.85
C ASN A 124 -5.08 16.72 5.69
N ALA A 125 -5.92 17.08 6.67
CA ALA A 125 -6.64 18.34 6.67
C ALA A 125 -5.68 19.54 6.77
N LEU A 126 -4.65 19.45 7.62
CA LEU A 126 -3.62 20.49 7.76
C LEU A 126 -2.83 20.68 6.47
N ASN A 127 -2.59 19.62 5.72
CA ASN A 127 -1.90 19.65 4.43
C ASN A 127 -2.84 19.91 3.24
N GLY A 128 -4.13 20.10 3.45
CA GLY A 128 -5.13 20.35 2.41
C GLY A 128 -5.58 19.09 1.67
N TYR A 129 -5.35 17.90 2.23
CA TYR A 129 -5.70 16.60 1.62
C TYR A 129 -6.95 15.96 2.25
N SER A 130 -7.63 16.67 3.14
CA SER A 130 -8.88 16.19 3.75
C SER A 130 -9.95 15.92 2.68
N GLY A 131 -10.64 14.79 2.81
CA GLY A 131 -11.69 14.39 1.88
C GLY A 131 -11.19 13.62 0.64
N HIS A 132 -9.91 13.28 0.55
CA HIS A 132 -9.36 12.53 -0.59
C HIS A 132 -9.16 11.05 -0.23
N VAL A 133 -9.82 10.16 -0.98
CA VAL A 133 -9.74 8.71 -0.79
C VAL A 133 -8.41 8.15 -1.31
N LEU A 134 -7.95 8.61 -2.46
CA LEU A 134 -6.74 8.13 -3.11
C LEU A 134 -5.88 9.29 -3.57
N LEU A 135 -4.70 9.40 -3.00
CA LEU A 135 -3.70 10.40 -3.33
C LEU A 135 -2.54 9.79 -4.11
N LYS A 136 -2.03 10.54 -5.08
CA LYS A 136 -0.78 10.26 -5.78
C LYS A 136 0.29 11.20 -5.25
N TRP A 137 1.42 10.68 -4.79
CA TRP A 137 2.54 11.47 -4.33
C TRP A 137 3.64 11.57 -5.39
N ASN A 138 4.05 12.80 -5.66
CA ASN A 138 5.19 13.11 -6.53
C ASN A 138 6.38 13.56 -5.66
N PRO A 139 7.39 12.70 -5.43
CA PRO A 139 8.52 13.06 -4.59
C PRO A 139 9.41 14.16 -5.19
N ALA A 140 9.44 14.34 -6.51
CA ALA A 140 10.24 15.40 -7.15
C ALA A 140 9.73 16.81 -6.84
N GLU A 141 8.41 16.96 -6.67
CA GLU A 141 7.75 18.21 -6.33
C GLU A 141 7.37 18.28 -4.85
N ASN A 142 7.52 17.17 -4.13
CA ASN A 142 7.00 16.91 -2.78
C ASN A 142 5.54 17.32 -2.66
N LYS A 143 4.72 16.84 -3.59
CA LYS A 143 3.32 17.22 -3.71
C LYS A 143 2.43 15.99 -3.84
N MET A 144 1.30 16.01 -3.12
CA MET A 144 0.22 15.05 -3.28
C MET A 144 -0.88 15.61 -4.19
N GLU A 145 -1.47 14.74 -4.98
CA GLU A 145 -2.53 15.07 -5.91
C GLU A 145 -3.68 14.06 -5.79
N GLN A 146 -4.92 14.56 -5.82
CA GLN A 146 -6.11 13.72 -5.83
C GLN A 146 -6.21 12.93 -7.14
N VAL A 147 -6.48 11.64 -7.03
CA VAL A 147 -6.60 10.73 -8.19
C VAL A 147 -8.06 10.61 -8.64
N LEU A 148 -8.97 10.41 -7.70
CA LEU A 148 -10.39 10.23 -8.00
C LEU A 148 -11.09 11.59 -8.14
N PRO A 149 -11.95 11.78 -9.15
CA PRO A 149 -12.83 12.95 -9.24
C PRO A 149 -13.80 13.02 -8.06
N ASP A 150 -14.25 14.24 -7.71
CA ASP A 150 -15.11 14.51 -6.56
C ASP A 150 -16.40 13.65 -6.52
N GLY A 151 -16.99 13.34 -7.66
CA GLY A 151 -18.20 12.50 -7.72
C GLY A 151 -18.02 11.06 -7.24
N PHE A 152 -16.79 10.57 -7.11
CA PHE A 152 -16.51 9.26 -6.50
C PHE A 152 -16.32 9.36 -4.99
N LEU A 153 -15.90 10.52 -4.48
CA LEU A 153 -15.63 10.73 -3.05
C LEU A 153 -16.89 10.64 -2.21
N GLU A 154 -18.03 11.08 -2.76
CA GLU A 154 -19.33 11.02 -2.09
C GLU A 154 -19.86 9.59 -1.91
N LEU A 155 -19.34 8.64 -2.69
CA LEU A 155 -19.76 7.23 -2.68
C LEU A 155 -18.89 6.35 -1.78
N ILE A 156 -17.66 6.76 -1.51
CA ILE A 156 -16.68 5.98 -0.76
C ILE A 156 -16.60 6.49 0.67
N VAL A 157 -17.08 5.70 1.62
CA VAL A 157 -17.01 6.01 3.05
C VAL A 157 -15.73 5.46 3.66
N ASP A 158 -15.40 4.20 3.38
CA ASP A 158 -14.26 3.51 4.00
C ASP A 158 -13.53 2.65 2.97
N ALA A 159 -12.34 3.08 2.55
CA ALA A 159 -11.53 2.36 1.56
C ALA A 159 -10.49 1.49 2.24
N ASN A 160 -10.41 0.21 1.83
CA ASN A 160 -9.61 -0.81 2.51
C ASN A 160 -8.32 -1.16 1.76
N SER A 161 -8.41 -1.44 0.47
CA SER A 161 -7.24 -1.78 -0.35
C SER A 161 -7.45 -1.44 -1.81
N PHE A 162 -6.36 -1.37 -2.56
CA PHE A 162 -6.44 -1.19 -4.01
C PHE A 162 -5.28 -1.88 -4.73
N CYS A 163 -5.45 -2.10 -6.03
CA CYS A 163 -4.37 -2.47 -6.94
C CYS A 163 -4.64 -1.94 -8.35
N ALA A 164 -3.68 -2.09 -9.25
CA ALA A 164 -3.81 -1.70 -10.64
C ALA A 164 -3.53 -2.89 -11.57
N ASP A 165 -4.17 -2.89 -12.73
CA ASP A 165 -3.81 -3.77 -13.84
C ASP A 165 -2.86 -3.06 -14.83
N GLU A 166 -2.34 -3.82 -15.78
CA GLU A 166 -1.44 -3.32 -16.83
C GLU A 166 -2.12 -2.37 -17.85
N LYS A 167 -3.46 -2.29 -17.82
CA LYS A 167 -4.26 -1.42 -18.70
C LYS A 167 -4.55 -0.06 -18.05
N GLY A 168 -4.06 0.17 -16.81
CA GLY A 168 -4.28 1.39 -16.04
C GLY A 168 -5.67 1.46 -15.39
N ASN A 169 -6.32 0.32 -15.15
CA ASN A 169 -7.47 0.26 -14.27
C ASN A 169 -7.02 0.13 -12.82
N LEU A 170 -7.59 0.92 -11.93
CA LEU A 170 -7.51 0.76 -10.49
C LEU A 170 -8.71 -0.04 -10.00
N TYR A 171 -8.48 -0.99 -9.11
CA TYR A 171 -9.49 -1.76 -8.40
C TYR A 171 -9.43 -1.35 -6.94
N ILE A 172 -10.42 -0.62 -6.45
CA ILE A 172 -10.47 -0.06 -5.08
C ILE A 172 -11.59 -0.76 -4.32
N PHE A 173 -11.26 -1.50 -3.27
CA PHE A 173 -12.22 -2.12 -2.38
C PHE A 173 -12.61 -1.15 -1.27
N TYR A 174 -13.93 -0.96 -1.07
CA TYR A 174 -14.45 0.02 -0.14
C TYR A 174 -15.81 -0.37 0.42
N TYR A 175 -16.19 0.27 1.53
CA TYR A 175 -17.56 0.37 2.01
C TYR A 175 -18.10 1.76 1.68
N GLY A 176 -19.34 1.82 1.25
CA GLY A 176 -19.97 3.09 0.90
C GLY A 176 -21.34 2.90 0.30
N ASP A 177 -21.81 3.93 -0.41
CA ASP A 177 -23.13 4.01 -1.01
C ASP A 177 -23.03 3.91 -2.54
N PHE A 178 -23.91 3.12 -3.14
CA PHE A 178 -24.09 3.05 -4.58
C PHE A 178 -25.57 2.78 -4.89
N GLU A 179 -26.20 3.59 -5.74
CA GLU A 179 -27.62 3.46 -6.14
C GLU A 179 -28.59 3.35 -4.93
N GLU A 180 -28.38 4.18 -3.90
CA GLU A 180 -29.18 4.20 -2.66
C GLU A 180 -29.03 2.95 -1.76
N GLU A 181 -28.05 2.07 -2.05
CA GLU A 181 -27.71 0.92 -1.22
C GLU A 181 -26.35 1.12 -0.56
N SER A 182 -26.28 0.95 0.75
CA SER A 182 -25.01 0.90 1.49
C SER A 182 -24.46 -0.52 1.49
N GLY A 183 -23.17 -0.68 1.21
CA GLY A 183 -22.57 -2.00 1.13
C GLY A 183 -21.07 -2.01 0.85
N LYS A 184 -20.57 -3.20 0.53
CA LYS A 184 -19.19 -3.44 0.14
C LYS A 184 -19.09 -3.49 -1.36
N PHE A 185 -18.17 -2.72 -1.91
CA PHE A 185 -18.00 -2.58 -3.36
C PHE A 185 -16.53 -2.65 -3.76
N CYS A 186 -16.33 -2.94 -5.05
CA CYS A 186 -15.09 -2.67 -5.75
C CYS A 186 -15.35 -1.66 -6.86
N LEU A 187 -14.69 -0.52 -6.80
CA LEU A 187 -14.64 0.44 -7.89
C LEU A 187 -13.53 0.04 -8.86
N LYS A 188 -13.89 -0.27 -10.11
CA LYS A 188 -12.96 -0.38 -11.22
C LYS A 188 -12.88 0.97 -11.93
N TYR A 189 -11.79 1.69 -11.70
CA TYR A 189 -11.60 3.05 -12.20
C TYR A 189 -10.51 3.09 -13.28
N GLN A 190 -10.85 3.55 -14.49
CA GLN A 190 -9.89 3.73 -15.57
C GLN A 190 -9.26 5.12 -15.50
N MET A 191 -7.97 5.17 -15.17
CA MET A 191 -7.25 6.42 -14.92
C MET A 191 -7.20 7.37 -16.12
N GLN A 192 -7.09 6.84 -17.35
CA GLN A 192 -6.98 7.67 -18.56
C GLN A 192 -8.30 8.34 -18.94
N THR A 193 -9.42 7.58 -18.88
CA THR A 193 -10.75 8.08 -19.26
C THR A 193 -11.50 8.73 -18.11
N LYS A 194 -11.01 8.56 -16.87
CA LYS A 194 -11.66 8.98 -15.63
C LYS A 194 -13.07 8.40 -15.44
N GLN A 195 -13.30 7.18 -15.93
CA GLN A 195 -14.57 6.48 -15.82
C GLN A 195 -14.45 5.37 -14.79
N GLY A 196 -15.54 5.09 -14.06
CA GLY A 196 -15.63 4.05 -13.06
C GLY A 196 -16.83 3.16 -13.24
N GLU A 197 -16.67 1.89 -12.90
CA GLU A 197 -17.71 0.88 -12.82
C GLU A 197 -17.71 0.30 -11.40
N PHE A 198 -18.91 0.10 -10.81
CA PHE A 198 -19.07 -0.38 -9.45
C PHE A 198 -19.56 -1.81 -9.44
N TYR A 199 -18.93 -2.62 -8.62
CA TYR A 199 -19.25 -4.05 -8.48
C TYR A 199 -19.50 -4.37 -7.01
N PRO A 200 -20.67 -4.91 -6.62
CA PRO A 200 -20.90 -5.36 -5.26
C PRO A 200 -20.00 -6.56 -4.95
N VAL A 201 -19.43 -6.57 -3.73
CA VAL A 201 -18.60 -7.68 -3.24
C VAL A 201 -19.11 -8.16 -1.89
N SER A 202 -18.84 -9.43 -1.55
CA SER A 202 -19.40 -10.04 -0.33
C SER A 202 -18.62 -9.70 0.93
N GLU A 203 -17.33 -9.37 0.80
CA GLU A 203 -16.43 -9.23 1.93
C GLU A 203 -15.63 -7.92 1.88
N TYR A 204 -15.06 -7.51 3.01
CA TYR A 204 -13.99 -6.52 3.06
C TYR A 204 -12.68 -7.15 2.60
N TYR A 205 -11.90 -6.41 1.84
CA TYR A 205 -10.61 -6.90 1.35
C TYR A 205 -9.51 -5.91 1.73
N ASP A 206 -8.66 -6.31 2.68
CA ASP A 206 -7.65 -5.46 3.32
C ASP A 206 -6.31 -5.43 2.56
N ALA A 207 -6.13 -6.30 1.57
CA ALA A 207 -4.97 -6.29 0.69
C ALA A 207 -5.33 -6.88 -0.67
N SER A 208 -4.76 -6.32 -1.74
CA SER A 208 -5.02 -6.79 -3.10
C SER A 208 -3.84 -6.61 -4.04
N PHE A 209 -3.73 -7.48 -5.04
CA PHE A 209 -2.82 -7.33 -6.17
C PHE A 209 -3.44 -7.91 -7.44
N TYR A 210 -2.89 -7.52 -8.59
CA TYR A 210 -3.33 -7.99 -9.91
C TYR A 210 -2.21 -8.74 -10.61
N GLN A 211 -2.53 -9.90 -11.19
CA GLN A 211 -1.57 -10.73 -11.94
C GLN A 211 -2.29 -11.62 -12.95
N ASN A 212 -1.73 -11.74 -14.17
CA ASN A 212 -2.21 -12.67 -15.22
C ASN A 212 -3.71 -12.54 -15.48
N ASN A 213 -4.22 -11.32 -15.63
CA ASN A 213 -5.64 -10.99 -15.84
C ASN A 213 -6.56 -11.44 -14.69
N HIS A 214 -6.04 -11.59 -13.49
CA HIS A 214 -6.82 -11.90 -12.30
C HIS A 214 -6.50 -10.96 -11.16
N LEU A 215 -7.53 -10.60 -10.43
CA LEU A 215 -7.42 -9.85 -9.18
C LEU A 215 -7.40 -10.84 -8.02
N PHE A 216 -6.48 -10.65 -7.09
CA PHE A 216 -6.36 -11.41 -5.85
C PHE A 216 -6.58 -10.46 -4.67
N ALA A 217 -7.47 -10.84 -3.75
CA ALA A 217 -7.81 -9.98 -2.62
C ALA A 217 -8.00 -10.82 -1.34
N TRP A 218 -7.47 -10.34 -0.22
CA TRP A 218 -7.52 -10.99 1.09
C TRP A 218 -8.56 -10.35 2.00
N ASP A 219 -9.42 -11.17 2.62
CA ASP A 219 -10.57 -10.76 3.43
C ASP A 219 -10.42 -11.02 4.95
N GLY A 220 -9.19 -11.19 5.41
CA GLY A 220 -8.92 -11.54 6.82
C GLY A 220 -8.95 -13.05 7.11
N LYS A 221 -9.42 -13.89 6.19
CA LYS A 221 -9.54 -15.35 6.35
C LYS A 221 -8.93 -16.12 5.19
N GLY A 222 -8.98 -15.57 3.99
CA GLY A 222 -8.49 -16.23 2.80
C GLY A 222 -8.28 -15.27 1.64
N ILE A 223 -7.75 -15.80 0.55
CA ILE A 223 -7.53 -15.06 -0.69
C ILE A 223 -8.59 -15.45 -1.70
N ALA A 224 -9.39 -14.49 -2.12
CA ALA A 224 -10.31 -14.59 -3.24
C ALA A 224 -9.58 -14.28 -4.55
N LYS A 225 -9.89 -15.04 -5.60
CA LYS A 225 -9.44 -14.81 -6.97
C LYS A 225 -10.63 -14.38 -7.82
N PHE A 226 -10.49 -13.29 -8.56
CA PHE A 226 -11.52 -12.74 -9.44
C PHE A 226 -11.03 -12.65 -10.88
N ASN A 227 -11.97 -12.67 -11.82
CA ASN A 227 -11.74 -12.29 -13.20
C ASN A 227 -11.82 -10.76 -13.40
N GLU A 228 -11.67 -10.27 -14.62
CA GLU A 228 -11.76 -8.84 -14.96
C GLU A 228 -13.16 -8.23 -14.76
N GLN A 229 -14.21 -9.07 -14.67
CA GLN A 229 -15.60 -8.69 -14.38
C GLN A 229 -15.92 -8.75 -12.89
N LEU A 230 -14.91 -8.98 -12.04
CA LEU A 230 -15.03 -9.15 -10.58
C LEU A 230 -15.93 -10.31 -10.15
N GLU A 231 -16.10 -11.33 -11.02
CA GLU A 231 -16.69 -12.59 -10.63
C GLU A 231 -15.65 -13.44 -9.89
N ARG A 232 -16.02 -13.93 -8.69
CA ARG A 232 -15.12 -14.77 -7.89
C ARG A 232 -14.96 -16.15 -8.50
N LEU A 233 -13.74 -16.48 -8.92
CA LEU A 233 -13.38 -17.75 -9.56
C LEU A 233 -12.93 -18.80 -8.56
N ASP A 234 -12.26 -18.39 -7.47
CA ASP A 234 -11.67 -19.30 -6.48
C ASP A 234 -11.55 -18.61 -5.11
N TYR A 235 -11.39 -19.41 -4.06
CA TYR A 235 -11.16 -18.94 -2.71
C TYR A 235 -10.28 -19.92 -1.94
N SER A 236 -9.18 -19.44 -1.40
CA SER A 236 -8.22 -20.24 -0.64
C SER A 236 -8.13 -19.74 0.80
N LEU A 237 -8.54 -20.56 1.76
CA LEU A 237 -8.36 -20.26 3.19
C LEU A 237 -6.87 -20.18 3.54
N ILE A 238 -6.51 -19.23 4.37
CA ILE A 238 -5.17 -19.06 4.94
C ILE A 238 -5.29 -19.13 6.45
N ASP A 239 -4.40 -19.87 7.08
CA ASP A 239 -4.24 -19.81 8.52
C ASP A 239 -3.66 -18.45 8.90
N THR A 240 -4.50 -17.61 9.49
CA THR A 240 -4.17 -16.21 9.83
C THR A 240 -3.87 -16.03 11.31
N GLU A 241 -3.75 -17.10 12.11
CA GLU A 241 -3.36 -16.98 13.51
C GLU A 241 -2.01 -16.27 13.63
N ASP A 242 -1.94 -15.22 14.47
CA ASP A 242 -0.76 -14.43 14.80
C ASP A 242 -0.25 -13.45 13.71
N TYR A 243 -0.96 -13.20 12.63
CA TYR A 243 -0.58 -12.12 11.71
C TYR A 243 -0.88 -10.75 12.32
N THR A 244 0.11 -9.85 12.23
CA THR A 244 0.04 -8.48 12.75
C THR A 244 -0.24 -7.45 11.64
N GLY A 245 -0.19 -7.87 10.39
CA GLY A 245 -0.47 -7.04 9.24
C GLY A 245 -0.31 -7.79 7.93
N VAL A 246 -0.83 -7.20 6.87
CA VAL A 246 -0.68 -7.67 5.50
C VAL A 246 -0.30 -6.51 4.61
N SER A 247 0.53 -6.76 3.63
CA SER A 247 0.80 -5.84 2.53
C SER A 247 0.78 -6.58 1.20
N ALA A 248 0.42 -5.89 0.14
CA ALA A 248 0.43 -6.47 -1.20
C ALA A 248 0.99 -5.47 -2.20
N ALA A 249 1.87 -5.93 -3.09
CA ALA A 249 2.36 -5.14 -4.19
C ALA A 249 2.81 -6.05 -5.33
N TYR A 250 2.82 -5.53 -6.54
CA TYR A 250 3.15 -6.29 -7.76
C TYR A 250 2.32 -7.57 -7.88
N HIS A 251 2.92 -8.73 -7.60
CA HIS A 251 2.34 -10.05 -7.82
C HIS A 251 2.35 -10.91 -6.55
N GLU A 252 2.36 -10.29 -5.38
CA GLU A 252 2.48 -10.99 -4.11
C GLU A 252 1.76 -10.31 -2.95
N MET A 253 1.39 -11.11 -1.95
CA MET A 253 0.98 -10.65 -0.62
C MET A 253 1.99 -11.12 0.42
N VAL A 254 2.23 -10.27 1.41
CA VAL A 254 3.11 -10.56 2.53
C VAL A 254 2.34 -10.41 3.83
N PHE A 255 2.24 -11.52 4.54
CA PHE A 255 1.59 -11.61 5.84
C PHE A 255 2.66 -11.50 6.92
N MET A 256 2.63 -10.42 7.68
CA MET A 256 3.63 -10.11 8.70
C MET A 256 3.29 -10.78 10.02
N LYS A 257 4.30 -11.37 10.68
CA LYS A 257 4.31 -11.80 12.07
C LYS A 257 5.39 -11.01 12.82
N ARG A 258 5.48 -11.18 14.14
CA ARG A 258 6.44 -10.45 14.99
C ARG A 258 7.89 -10.57 14.49
N ASP A 259 8.33 -11.78 14.16
CA ASP A 259 9.74 -12.09 13.81
C ASP A 259 9.86 -12.82 12.46
N SER A 260 8.81 -12.78 11.65
CA SER A 260 8.80 -13.45 10.33
C SER A 260 7.76 -12.85 9.40
N CYS A 261 7.83 -13.22 8.13
CA CYS A 261 6.73 -12.99 7.20
C CYS A 261 6.44 -14.24 6.38
N HIS A 262 5.19 -14.38 5.93
CA HIS A 262 4.78 -15.39 4.97
C HIS A 262 4.45 -14.73 3.65
N VAL A 263 5.08 -15.19 2.58
CA VAL A 263 4.90 -14.62 1.25
C VAL A 263 4.02 -15.55 0.42
N TYR A 264 2.90 -15.02 -0.03
CA TYR A 264 2.02 -15.65 -1.00
C TYR A 264 2.33 -15.13 -2.39
N ARG A 265 2.60 -16.03 -3.34
CA ARG A 265 2.74 -15.73 -4.77
C ARG A 265 1.89 -16.71 -5.56
N GLN A 266 1.16 -16.20 -6.55
CA GLN A 266 0.57 -17.06 -7.56
C GLN A 266 1.71 -17.54 -8.48
N LEU A 267 1.91 -18.83 -8.54
CA LEU A 267 2.82 -19.40 -9.54
C LEU A 267 2.23 -19.19 -10.94
N ALA A 268 3.09 -18.77 -11.87
CA ALA A 268 2.72 -18.52 -13.27
C ALA A 268 2.28 -19.82 -13.99
#